data_8feb836adb34057063eabad872795a20
#
_entry.id   8feb836adb34057063eabad872795a20
#
_cell.length_a   1.000
_cell.length_b   1.000
_cell.length_c   1.000
_cell.angle_alpha   90.00
_cell.angle_beta   90.00
_cell.angle_gamma   90.00
#
_symmetry.space_group_name_H-M   'P 1'
#
loop_
_entity.id
_entity.type
_entity.pdbx_description
1 polymer ?
#
loop_
_entity_poly.entity_id
_entity_poly.type
_entity_poly.pdbx_seq_one_letter_code
_entity_poly.pdbx_strand_id
1 'polypeptide(L)'
;AITMLFKILAEEEEPDEGSIKWGVSTSRSYFPIDNSAYFNDNDESIVDWIRKYSTSEVTDTYLRGFLGKMLFSGDEIYKPVKVLSGGEKVRCMFSRMMLFGSNVIMLDRPTNHLDLESITAVNNGLRDFKGVVIFASHDHEIVQTVANRIIEITPDGCIDRQGTYEEFLDWRRERGMKSFIE
;
A
#
# COMPACT_ATOMS: atom_id res chain seq x y z
N ALA A 1 2.94 -15.03 -8.61
CA ALA A 1 1.47 -15.15 -8.56
C ALA A 1 0.83 -13.86 -8.00
N ILE A 2 1.17 -13.42 -6.79
CA ILE A 2 0.50 -12.27 -6.13
C ILE A 2 0.66 -10.96 -6.92
N THR A 3 1.87 -10.61 -7.33
CA THR A 3 2.10 -9.39 -8.14
C THR A 3 1.27 -9.38 -9.43
N MET A 4 1.11 -10.54 -10.08
CA MET A 4 0.26 -10.67 -11.27
C MET A 4 -1.21 -10.40 -10.93
N LEU A 5 -1.70 -10.93 -9.81
CA LEU A 5 -3.05 -10.63 -9.34
C LEU A 5 -3.25 -9.11 -9.15
N PHE A 6 -2.30 -8.42 -8.52
CA PHE A 6 -2.39 -6.96 -8.36
C PHE A 6 -2.40 -6.21 -9.68
N LYS A 7 -1.57 -6.61 -10.65
CA LYS A 7 -1.57 -6.02 -12.00
C LYS A 7 -2.91 -6.23 -12.72
N ILE A 8 -3.49 -7.42 -12.59
CA ILE A 8 -4.80 -7.72 -13.15
C ILE A 8 -5.88 -6.87 -12.45
N LEU A 9 -5.85 -6.76 -11.11
CA LEU A 9 -6.76 -5.89 -10.36
C LEU A 9 -6.60 -4.40 -10.72
N ALA A 10 -5.39 -3.96 -11.05
CA ALA A 10 -5.09 -2.62 -11.51
C ALA A 10 -5.44 -2.38 -12.98
N GLU A 11 -5.90 -3.42 -13.69
CA GLU A 11 -6.18 -3.40 -15.16
C GLU A 11 -4.94 -3.10 -16.02
N GLU A 12 -3.74 -3.45 -15.51
CA GLU A 12 -2.48 -3.40 -16.25
C GLU A 12 -2.22 -4.68 -17.05
N GLU A 13 -2.87 -5.79 -16.67
CA GLU A 13 -2.78 -7.09 -17.33
C GLU A 13 -4.18 -7.73 -17.40
N GLU A 14 -4.42 -8.52 -18.43
CA GLU A 14 -5.66 -9.28 -18.59
C GLU A 14 -5.58 -10.65 -17.90
N PRO A 15 -6.66 -11.15 -17.28
CA PRO A 15 -6.70 -12.51 -16.74
C PRO A 15 -6.75 -13.55 -17.88
N ASP A 16 -6.08 -14.68 -17.70
CA ASP A 16 -6.16 -15.81 -18.64
C ASP A 16 -7.59 -16.36 -18.75
N GLU A 17 -8.30 -16.39 -17.63
CA GLU A 17 -9.70 -16.80 -17.55
C GLU A 17 -10.46 -15.95 -16.52
N GLY A 18 -11.77 -15.84 -16.69
CA GLY A 18 -12.64 -15.06 -15.81
C GLY A 18 -12.71 -13.59 -16.18
N SER A 19 -13.23 -12.79 -15.26
CA SER A 19 -13.36 -11.34 -15.44
C SER A 19 -13.35 -10.60 -14.13
N ILE A 20 -12.94 -9.33 -14.18
CA ILE A 20 -12.99 -8.39 -13.05
C ILE A 20 -14.04 -7.34 -13.34
N LYS A 21 -14.82 -7.03 -12.31
CA LYS A 21 -15.79 -5.94 -12.38
C LYS A 21 -15.69 -5.07 -11.13
N TRP A 22 -15.34 -3.83 -11.31
CA TRP A 22 -15.35 -2.84 -10.26
C TRP A 22 -16.70 -2.12 -10.16
N GLY A 23 -17.06 -1.72 -8.95
CA GLY A 23 -18.25 -0.90 -8.75
C GLY A 23 -18.11 0.47 -9.41
N VAL A 24 -19.24 1.04 -9.86
CA VAL A 24 -19.25 2.33 -10.61
C VAL A 24 -18.72 3.51 -9.81
N SER A 25 -18.77 3.47 -8.49
CA SER A 25 -18.23 4.50 -7.57
C SER A 25 -16.82 4.20 -7.06
N THR A 26 -16.17 3.16 -7.59
CA THR A 26 -14.85 2.76 -7.14
C THR A 26 -13.76 3.58 -7.84
N SER A 27 -12.94 4.25 -7.04
CA SER A 27 -11.68 4.87 -7.47
C SER A 27 -10.51 4.11 -6.86
N ARG A 28 -9.48 3.86 -7.67
CA ARG A 28 -8.40 2.92 -7.32
C ARG A 28 -7.04 3.59 -7.40
N SER A 29 -6.16 3.24 -6.47
CA SER A 29 -4.73 3.53 -6.56
C SER A 29 -3.94 2.24 -6.34
N TYR A 30 -2.92 2.05 -7.15
CA TYR A 30 -2.03 0.89 -7.09
C TYR A 30 -0.62 1.30 -6.69
N PHE A 31 -0.07 0.60 -5.72
CA PHE A 31 1.31 0.71 -5.29
C PHE A 31 2.07 -0.53 -5.79
N PRO A 32 2.85 -0.39 -6.87
CA PRO A 32 3.61 -1.50 -7.44
C PRO A 32 4.82 -1.84 -6.58
N ILE A 33 5.30 -3.08 -6.70
CA ILE A 33 6.52 -3.52 -6.03
C ILE A 33 7.76 -2.73 -6.49
N ASP A 34 7.80 -2.31 -7.76
CA ASP A 34 8.79 -1.37 -8.30
C ASP A 34 8.13 -0.02 -8.59
N ASN A 35 8.52 0.98 -7.83
CA ASN A 35 8.04 2.34 -7.94
C ASN A 35 9.10 3.32 -8.50
N SER A 36 10.22 2.83 -8.99
CA SER A 36 11.36 3.63 -9.44
C SER A 36 11.01 4.64 -10.54
N ALA A 37 10.09 4.29 -11.44
CA ALA A 37 9.65 5.15 -12.53
C ALA A 37 9.04 6.49 -12.08
N TYR A 38 8.52 6.56 -10.85
CA TYR A 38 7.97 7.79 -10.28
C TYR A 38 9.03 8.79 -9.80
N PHE A 39 10.26 8.33 -9.58
CA PHE A 39 11.30 9.09 -8.90
C PHE A 39 12.56 9.31 -9.74
N ASN A 40 12.87 8.40 -10.69
CA ASN A 40 14.07 8.49 -11.49
C ASN A 40 14.07 9.76 -12.35
N ASP A 41 15.25 10.41 -12.41
CA ASP A 41 15.48 11.62 -13.20
C ASP A 41 14.52 12.79 -12.90
N ASN A 42 13.91 12.78 -11.71
CA ASN A 42 12.97 13.82 -11.29
C ASN A 42 13.60 14.73 -10.24
N ASP A 43 13.81 16.00 -10.62
CA ASP A 43 14.40 17.04 -9.78
C ASP A 43 13.38 17.81 -8.92
N GLU A 44 12.10 17.48 -9.01
CA GLU A 44 11.07 18.14 -8.21
C GLU A 44 11.28 17.89 -6.72
N SER A 45 10.96 18.90 -5.91
CA SER A 45 10.89 18.73 -4.47
C SER A 45 9.75 17.78 -4.08
N ILE A 46 9.86 17.11 -2.91
CA ILE A 46 8.79 16.23 -2.41
C ILE A 46 7.45 16.98 -2.35
N VAL A 47 7.45 18.20 -1.85
CA VAL A 47 6.23 19.00 -1.69
C VAL A 47 5.59 19.36 -3.03
N ASP A 48 6.38 19.70 -4.04
CA ASP A 48 5.88 20.01 -5.38
C ASP A 48 5.42 18.76 -6.12
N TRP A 49 6.17 17.66 -5.97
CA TRP A 49 5.82 16.38 -6.55
C TRP A 49 4.47 15.86 -6.03
N ILE A 50 4.25 15.91 -4.69
CA ILE A 50 3.01 15.41 -4.09
C ILE A 50 1.82 16.32 -4.42
N ARG A 51 2.03 17.64 -4.53
CA ARG A 51 0.98 18.62 -4.86
C ARG A 51 0.23 18.27 -6.14
N LYS A 52 0.93 17.75 -7.14
CA LYS A 52 0.34 17.35 -8.44
C LYS A 52 -0.73 16.27 -8.32
N TYR A 53 -0.71 15.50 -7.25
CA TYR A 53 -1.67 14.42 -7.01
C TYR A 53 -2.84 14.82 -6.11
N SER A 54 -2.89 16.07 -5.69
CA SER A 54 -4.06 16.60 -4.99
C SER A 54 -5.21 16.84 -5.95
N THR A 55 -6.42 16.45 -5.52
CA THR A 55 -7.65 16.68 -6.28
C THR A 55 -8.25 18.07 -6.07
N SER A 56 -7.68 18.86 -5.16
CA SER A 56 -8.10 20.22 -4.82
C SER A 56 -6.89 21.12 -4.60
N GLU A 57 -7.10 22.43 -4.66
CA GLU A 57 -6.07 23.36 -4.20
C GLU A 57 -5.78 23.14 -2.72
N VAL A 58 -4.52 22.80 -2.42
CA VAL A 58 -4.05 22.56 -1.07
C VAL A 58 -2.98 23.57 -0.68
N THR A 59 -3.05 24.05 0.56
CA THR A 59 -2.05 24.97 1.10
C THR A 59 -0.75 24.22 1.45
N ASP A 60 0.36 24.94 1.44
CA ASP A 60 1.65 24.39 1.91
C ASP A 60 1.56 23.87 3.34
N THR A 61 0.84 24.55 4.20
CA THR A 61 0.61 24.12 5.59
C THR A 61 -0.07 22.75 5.65
N TYR A 62 -1.08 22.53 4.82
CA TYR A 62 -1.76 21.24 4.73
C TYR A 62 -0.81 20.14 4.26
N LEU A 63 -0.07 20.38 3.17
CA LEU A 63 0.89 19.42 2.63
C LEU A 63 2.02 19.09 3.61
N ARG A 64 2.54 20.10 4.33
CA ARG A 64 3.55 19.89 5.39
C ARG A 64 3.02 19.02 6.52
N GLY A 65 1.81 19.27 6.98
CA GLY A 65 1.16 18.46 8.01
C GLY A 65 0.92 17.01 7.53
N PHE A 66 0.55 16.86 6.28
CA PHE A 66 0.32 15.55 5.65
C PHE A 66 1.62 14.77 5.50
N LEU A 67 2.67 15.38 4.97
CA LEU A 67 4.01 14.78 4.82
C LEU A 67 4.65 14.48 6.19
N GLY A 68 4.38 15.31 7.20
CA GLY A 68 4.84 15.08 8.57
C GLY A 68 4.34 13.76 9.17
N LYS A 69 3.11 13.34 8.86
CA LYS A 69 2.57 12.03 9.26
C LYS A 69 3.35 10.86 8.64
N MET A 70 3.99 11.10 7.50
CA MET A 70 4.86 10.14 6.82
C MET A 70 6.36 10.42 7.08
N LEU A 71 6.65 11.07 8.22
CA LEU A 71 8.01 11.31 8.73
C LEU A 71 8.87 12.21 7.86
N PHE A 72 8.29 13.06 7.02
CA PHE A 72 9.01 14.13 6.34
C PHE A 72 8.83 15.43 7.13
N SER A 73 9.91 15.94 7.68
CA SER A 73 9.89 17.11 8.55
C SER A 73 10.84 18.21 8.09
N GLY A 74 10.54 19.45 8.51
CA GLY A 74 11.40 20.60 8.25
C GLY A 74 11.72 20.78 6.77
N ASP A 75 13.01 20.90 6.48
CA ASP A 75 13.52 21.14 5.13
C ASP A 75 13.58 19.88 4.26
N GLU A 76 13.33 18.70 4.80
CA GLU A 76 13.33 17.45 4.03
C GLU A 76 12.31 17.46 2.90
N ILE A 77 11.18 18.15 3.06
CA ILE A 77 10.14 18.28 2.04
C ILE A 77 10.62 18.98 0.76
N TYR A 78 11.75 19.69 0.82
CA TYR A 78 12.36 20.36 -0.32
C TYR A 78 13.44 19.53 -1.01
N LYS A 79 13.76 18.34 -0.52
CA LYS A 79 14.66 17.42 -1.21
C LYS A 79 14.08 17.02 -2.57
N PRO A 80 14.90 16.93 -3.63
CA PRO A 80 14.49 16.35 -4.90
C PRO A 80 14.09 14.89 -4.73
N VAL A 81 12.98 14.47 -5.35
CA VAL A 81 12.50 13.09 -5.18
C VAL A 81 13.46 12.03 -5.71
N LYS A 82 14.32 12.37 -6.65
CA LYS A 82 15.35 11.46 -7.21
C LYS A 82 16.39 11.00 -6.20
N VAL A 83 16.66 11.78 -5.15
CA VAL A 83 17.70 11.46 -4.15
C VAL A 83 17.15 10.70 -2.93
N LEU A 84 15.87 10.40 -2.92
CA LEU A 84 15.23 9.71 -1.81
C LEU A 84 15.76 8.27 -1.66
N SER A 85 15.94 7.84 -0.41
CA SER A 85 16.19 6.43 -0.07
C SER A 85 14.98 5.54 -0.42
N GLY A 86 15.16 4.22 -0.41
CA GLY A 86 14.06 3.29 -0.65
C GLY A 86 12.89 3.49 0.28
N GLY A 87 13.14 3.65 1.58
CA GLY A 87 12.09 3.91 2.58
C GLY A 87 11.42 5.26 2.40
N GLU A 88 12.16 6.31 2.09
CA GLU A 88 11.60 7.63 1.79
C GLU A 88 10.70 7.58 0.53
N LYS A 89 11.12 6.86 -0.53
CA LYS A 89 10.31 6.66 -1.73
C LYS A 89 8.97 5.97 -1.42
N VAL A 90 8.99 4.92 -0.60
CA VAL A 90 7.78 4.23 -0.17
C VAL A 90 6.86 5.16 0.60
N ARG A 91 7.37 5.90 1.59
CA ARG A 91 6.59 6.89 2.35
C ARG A 91 6.04 8.01 1.47
N CYS A 92 6.79 8.45 0.47
CA CYS A 92 6.37 9.44 -0.50
C CYS A 92 5.22 8.91 -1.38
N MET A 93 5.31 7.66 -1.87
CA MET A 93 4.23 6.99 -2.62
C MET A 93 2.96 6.83 -1.78
N PHE A 94 3.09 6.47 -0.50
CA PHE A 94 1.93 6.43 0.40
C PHE A 94 1.27 7.78 0.55
N SER A 95 2.07 8.82 0.74
CA SER A 95 1.57 10.19 0.82
C SER A 95 0.77 10.58 -0.43
N ARG A 96 1.28 10.23 -1.60
CA ARG A 96 0.59 10.44 -2.88
C ARG A 96 -0.75 9.72 -2.94
N MET A 97 -0.77 8.43 -2.59
CA MET A 97 -1.99 7.62 -2.67
C MET A 97 -3.08 8.12 -1.71
N MET A 98 -2.69 8.51 -0.50
CA MET A 98 -3.62 9.08 0.48
C MET A 98 -4.15 10.44 0.04
N LEU A 99 -3.32 11.29 -0.55
CA LEU A 99 -3.70 12.61 -1.01
C LEU A 99 -4.59 12.57 -2.26
N PHE A 100 -4.37 11.59 -3.14
CA PHE A 100 -5.18 11.37 -4.35
C PHE A 100 -6.64 11.04 -4.00
N GLY A 101 -6.90 10.46 -2.82
CA GLY A 101 -8.24 10.25 -2.30
C GLY A 101 -9.01 9.11 -2.94
N SER A 102 -8.34 8.11 -3.51
CA SER A 102 -8.99 6.86 -3.96
C SER A 102 -9.68 6.17 -2.79
N ASN A 103 -10.83 5.55 -3.05
CA ASN A 103 -11.54 4.79 -2.02
C ASN A 103 -11.12 3.31 -1.95
N VAL A 104 -10.30 2.85 -2.88
CA VAL A 104 -9.62 1.56 -2.85
C VAL A 104 -8.13 1.76 -3.10
N ILE A 105 -7.29 1.26 -2.21
CA ILE A 105 -5.85 1.23 -2.40
C ILE A 105 -5.35 -0.21 -2.45
N MET A 106 -4.47 -0.49 -3.40
CA MET A 106 -3.90 -1.80 -3.63
C MET A 106 -2.38 -1.73 -3.46
N LEU A 107 -1.82 -2.57 -2.60
CA LEU A 107 -0.43 -2.48 -2.17
C LEU A 107 0.27 -3.84 -2.33
N ASP A 108 1.23 -3.91 -3.25
CA ASP A 108 2.06 -5.10 -3.41
C ASP A 108 3.34 -4.97 -2.58
N ARG A 109 3.36 -5.61 -1.41
CA ARG A 109 4.48 -5.68 -0.47
C ARG A 109 5.07 -4.31 -0.13
N PRO A 110 4.26 -3.39 0.40
CA PRO A 110 4.64 -1.99 0.59
C PRO A 110 5.74 -1.79 1.65
N THR A 111 5.99 -2.78 2.50
CA THR A 111 6.96 -2.69 3.61
C THR A 111 8.27 -3.40 3.36
N ASN A 112 8.47 -3.97 2.17
CA ASN A 112 9.74 -4.61 1.84
C ASN A 112 10.90 -3.61 1.96
N HIS A 113 11.94 -4.02 2.70
CA HIS A 113 13.16 -3.24 2.91
C HIS A 113 12.99 -1.90 3.64
N LEU A 114 11.88 -1.73 4.40
CA LEU A 114 11.67 -0.56 5.24
C LEU A 114 12.31 -0.75 6.64
N ASP A 115 12.75 0.36 7.22
CA ASP A 115 13.06 0.44 8.64
C ASP A 115 11.79 0.42 9.50
N LEU A 116 11.95 0.11 10.79
CA LEU A 116 10.84 -0.03 11.73
C LEU A 116 9.98 1.24 11.84
N GLU A 117 10.60 2.41 11.78
CA GLU A 117 9.89 3.69 11.88
C GLU A 117 9.00 3.92 10.66
N SER A 118 9.51 3.64 9.46
CA SER A 118 8.75 3.70 8.21
C SER A 118 7.61 2.68 8.17
N ILE A 119 7.83 1.44 8.66
CA ILE A 119 6.79 0.43 8.79
C ILE A 119 5.66 0.95 9.71
N THR A 120 6.02 1.53 10.84
CA THR A 120 5.04 2.08 11.79
C THR A 120 4.22 3.22 11.18
N ALA A 121 4.85 4.13 10.45
CA ALA A 121 4.16 5.23 9.78
C ALA A 121 3.17 4.72 8.71
N VAL A 122 3.59 3.75 7.90
CA VAL A 122 2.75 3.09 6.90
C VAL A 122 1.58 2.37 7.55
N ASN A 123 1.82 1.59 8.61
CA ASN A 123 0.80 0.87 9.36
C ASN A 123 -0.28 1.81 9.92
N ASN A 124 0.14 2.92 10.53
CA ASN A 124 -0.78 3.93 11.04
C ASN A 124 -1.62 4.55 9.93
N GLY A 125 -1.00 4.88 8.79
CA GLY A 125 -1.70 5.41 7.62
C GLY A 125 -2.76 4.44 7.08
N LEU A 126 -2.45 3.14 7.00
CA LEU A 126 -3.37 2.09 6.55
C LEU A 126 -4.53 1.89 7.53
N ARG A 127 -4.24 1.86 8.82
CA ARG A 127 -5.27 1.71 9.86
C ARG A 127 -6.26 2.87 9.87
N ASP A 128 -5.79 4.07 9.62
CA ASP A 128 -6.62 5.29 9.61
C ASP A 128 -7.35 5.51 8.28
N PHE A 129 -7.01 4.76 7.25
CA PHE A 129 -7.63 4.86 5.93
C PHE A 129 -9.11 4.44 5.98
N LYS A 130 -9.99 5.28 5.42
CA LYS A 130 -11.45 5.08 5.50
C LYS A 130 -12.04 4.26 4.36
N GLY A 131 -11.25 3.90 3.37
CA GLY A 131 -11.65 3.08 2.23
C GLY A 131 -11.27 1.61 2.38
N VAL A 132 -11.20 0.91 1.27
CA VAL A 132 -10.79 -0.48 1.18
C VAL A 132 -9.28 -0.56 0.92
N VAL A 133 -8.59 -1.36 1.70
CA VAL A 133 -7.17 -1.68 1.51
C VAL A 133 -7.05 -3.13 1.07
N ILE A 134 -6.45 -3.37 -0.09
CA ILE A 134 -6.06 -4.70 -0.56
C ILE A 134 -4.54 -4.74 -0.56
N PHE A 135 -3.94 -5.61 0.24
CA PHE A 135 -2.49 -5.64 0.34
C PHE A 135 -1.94 -7.06 0.44
N ALA A 136 -0.73 -7.25 -0.04
CA ALA A 136 0.07 -8.43 0.24
C ALA A 136 1.25 -8.02 1.11
N SER A 137 1.51 -8.75 2.17
CA SER A 137 2.65 -8.50 3.06
C SER A 137 3.13 -9.79 3.69
N HIS A 138 4.44 -9.84 3.97
CA HIS A 138 5.06 -10.84 4.84
C HIS A 138 5.28 -10.27 6.26
N ASP A 139 4.92 -9.02 6.48
CA ASP A 139 5.02 -8.36 7.77
C ASP A 139 3.81 -8.71 8.63
N HIS A 140 4.05 -9.49 9.68
CA HIS A 140 3.00 -9.94 10.59
C HIS A 140 2.30 -8.80 11.31
N GLU A 141 3.02 -7.74 11.67
CA GLU A 141 2.45 -6.61 12.39
C GLU A 141 1.39 -5.89 11.54
N ILE A 142 1.69 -5.64 10.25
CA ILE A 142 0.72 -5.02 9.36
C ILE A 142 -0.48 -5.92 9.12
N VAL A 143 -0.26 -7.21 8.87
CA VAL A 143 -1.36 -8.15 8.67
C VAL A 143 -2.24 -8.22 9.90
N GLN A 144 -1.66 -8.31 11.10
CA GLN A 144 -2.38 -8.39 12.37
C GLN A 144 -3.19 -7.13 12.68
N THR A 145 -2.67 -5.95 12.36
CA THR A 145 -3.27 -4.67 12.79
C THR A 145 -4.21 -4.06 11.75
N VAL A 146 -4.09 -4.43 10.48
CA VAL A 146 -4.85 -3.84 9.37
C VAL A 146 -5.86 -4.80 8.78
N ALA A 147 -5.52 -6.10 8.64
CA ALA A 147 -6.38 -7.04 7.95
C ALA A 147 -7.60 -7.46 8.76
N ASN A 148 -8.76 -7.45 8.14
CA ASN A 148 -10.02 -7.98 8.65
C ASN A 148 -10.64 -9.06 7.74
N ARG A 149 -9.93 -9.43 6.69
CA ARG A 149 -10.23 -10.52 5.77
C ARG A 149 -8.93 -11.05 5.21
N ILE A 150 -8.73 -12.34 5.25
CA ILE A 150 -7.53 -13.02 4.76
C ILE A 150 -7.90 -13.86 3.54
N ILE A 151 -7.16 -13.64 2.46
CA ILE A 151 -7.26 -14.43 1.23
C ILE A 151 -5.92 -15.13 1.02
N GLU A 152 -5.90 -16.43 1.23
CA GLU A 152 -4.72 -17.25 1.02
C GLU A 152 -4.79 -17.93 -0.34
N ILE A 153 -3.77 -17.72 -1.17
CA ILE A 153 -3.66 -18.32 -2.50
C ILE A 153 -2.67 -19.47 -2.43
N THR A 154 -3.15 -20.68 -2.70
CA THR A 154 -2.35 -21.91 -2.68
C THR A 154 -2.37 -22.57 -4.07
N PRO A 155 -1.46 -23.52 -4.34
CA PRO A 155 -1.51 -24.31 -5.58
C PRO A 155 -2.84 -25.08 -5.76
N ASP A 156 -3.49 -25.45 -4.66
CA ASP A 156 -4.73 -26.24 -4.64
C ASP A 156 -6.00 -25.36 -4.66
N GLY A 157 -5.86 -24.05 -4.66
CA GLY A 157 -6.98 -23.11 -4.70
C GLY A 157 -6.82 -21.89 -3.77
N CYS A 158 -7.94 -21.28 -3.49
CA CYS A 158 -8.01 -20.06 -2.68
C CYS A 158 -8.82 -20.29 -1.41
N ILE A 159 -8.29 -19.85 -0.27
CA ILE A 159 -8.99 -19.84 1.01
C ILE A 159 -9.32 -18.39 1.34
N ASP A 160 -10.60 -18.08 1.50
CA ASP A 160 -11.10 -16.74 1.79
C ASP A 160 -11.86 -16.75 3.11
N ARG A 161 -11.40 -15.94 4.07
CA ARG A 161 -12.02 -15.85 5.39
C ARG A 161 -12.08 -14.42 5.89
N GLN A 162 -13.24 -14.04 6.38
CA GLN A 162 -13.40 -12.85 7.22
C GLN A 162 -12.88 -13.13 8.63
N GLY A 163 -12.27 -12.13 9.23
CA GLY A 163 -11.69 -12.18 10.56
C GLY A 163 -10.29 -11.60 10.61
N THR A 164 -9.72 -11.57 11.81
CA THR A 164 -8.35 -11.14 12.05
C THR A 164 -7.35 -12.21 11.60
N TYR A 165 -6.10 -11.82 11.50
CA TYR A 165 -5.02 -12.75 11.16
C TYR A 165 -4.86 -13.85 12.23
N GLU A 166 -5.02 -13.51 13.51
CA GLU A 166 -4.95 -14.45 14.61
C GLU A 166 -6.07 -15.51 14.52
N GLU A 167 -7.32 -15.08 14.28
CA GLU A 167 -8.45 -15.99 14.06
C GLU A 167 -8.25 -16.90 12.85
N PHE A 168 -7.60 -16.41 11.80
CA PHE A 168 -7.25 -17.21 10.64
C PHE A 168 -6.21 -18.28 10.96
N LEU A 169 -5.16 -17.93 11.73
CA LEU A 169 -4.14 -18.88 12.16
C LEU A 169 -4.70 -19.97 13.09
N ASP A 170 -5.58 -19.61 14.01
CA ASP A 170 -6.24 -20.57 14.91
C ASP A 170 -7.11 -21.54 14.10
N TRP A 171 -7.88 -21.03 13.17
CA TRP A 171 -8.68 -21.85 12.27
C TRP A 171 -7.84 -22.83 11.45
N ARG A 172 -6.65 -22.45 11.01
CA ARG A 172 -5.70 -23.33 10.30
C ARG A 172 -5.16 -24.43 11.22
N ARG A 173 -4.75 -24.06 12.44
CA ARG A 173 -4.24 -25.01 13.43
C ARG A 173 -5.26 -26.11 13.76
N GLU A 174 -6.51 -25.74 13.96
CA GLU A 174 -7.62 -26.68 14.24
C GLU A 174 -7.82 -27.72 13.11
N ARG A 175 -7.41 -27.38 11.88
CA ARG A 175 -7.51 -28.25 10.70
C ARG A 175 -6.23 -28.97 10.33
N GLY A 176 -5.20 -28.85 11.17
CA GLY A 176 -3.91 -29.49 10.92
C GLY A 176 -3.19 -28.97 9.66
N MET A 177 -3.54 -27.78 9.18
CA MET A 177 -2.89 -27.14 8.05
C MET A 177 -1.53 -26.59 8.48
N LYS A 178 -0.46 -26.91 7.73
CA LYS A 178 0.87 -26.38 8.01
C LYS A 178 0.87 -24.85 7.91
N SER A 179 1.64 -24.20 8.77
CA SER A 179 1.95 -22.78 8.61
C SER A 179 2.75 -22.60 7.33
N PHE A 180 2.40 -21.60 6.49
CA PHE A 180 3.20 -21.19 5.34
C PHE A 180 4.24 -20.13 5.71
N ILE A 181 4.34 -19.81 6.99
CA ILE A 181 5.27 -18.81 7.52
C ILE A 181 6.23 -19.57 8.45
N GLU A 182 7.21 -20.18 7.87
CA GLU A 182 8.50 -20.50 8.47
C GLU A 182 9.61 -19.77 7.72
#